data_14a0931aa497e2c2d48b2c610b3ecace
#
_entry.id   14a0931aa497e2c2d48b2c610b3ecace
#
_cell.length_a   1.000
_cell.length_b   1.000
_cell.length_c   1.000
_cell.angle_alpha   90.00
_cell.angle_beta   90.00
_cell.angle_gamma   90.00
#
_symmetry.space_group_name_H-M   'P 1'
#
loop_
_entity.id
_entity.type
_entity.pdbx_description
1 polymer ?
#
loop_
_entity_poly.entity_id
_entity_poly.type
_entity_poly.pdbx_seq_one_letter_code
_entity_poly.pdbx_strand_id
1 'polypeptide(L)'
;MAISRVVSTDFWNDSKVLDEFSAEDRYFMLYLLTNPRTTQLGIYELSLSKASNELGYSIDVIKVLLDRFETKYDLIKYNKATGEVAIKNFLRHSIIKGGKPVMDCLLKEEKKVKDKSLLQYVFNNLSNYEDSLNITVKEFMSSIQMNNDNDNERIVPRIVDESSDAEFSFNAEKAWNDTFDIYPKTEGYATAKQIWMDKLLGVIPQNRQDMAKTIYLAVQAYLKDYRQKHKKEDGYTFVRRFDKWLTEDCDYWISVVEKGEME
;
A
#
# COMPACT_ATOMS: atom_id res chain seq x y z
N MET A 1 3.32 -13.35 32.01
CA MET A 1 3.80 -14.36 31.03
C MET A 1 4.64 -13.61 30.02
N ALA A 2 5.85 -14.05 29.71
CA ALA A 2 6.69 -13.41 28.67
C ALA A 2 6.07 -13.63 27.30
N ILE A 3 6.05 -12.57 26.47
CA ILE A 3 5.58 -12.64 25.08
C ILE A 3 6.77 -13.04 24.21
N SER A 4 6.62 -14.08 23.39
CA SER A 4 7.61 -14.47 22.39
C SER A 4 7.18 -13.97 21.00
N ARG A 5 8.16 -13.53 20.20
CA ARG A 5 7.99 -13.19 18.79
C ARG A 5 8.87 -14.09 17.94
N VAL A 6 8.28 -14.63 16.87
CA VAL A 6 9.02 -15.47 15.92
C VAL A 6 9.54 -14.58 14.80
N VAL A 7 10.82 -14.69 14.52
CA VAL A 7 11.47 -14.09 13.36
C VAL A 7 11.99 -15.23 12.48
N SER A 8 11.63 -15.23 11.19
CA SER A 8 12.14 -16.22 10.25
C SER A 8 13.64 -16.06 10.06
N THR A 9 14.37 -17.18 9.95
CA THR A 9 15.78 -17.17 9.57
C THR A 9 16.02 -16.62 8.15
N ASP A 10 14.98 -16.62 7.31
CA ASP A 10 15.00 -16.00 5.98
C ASP A 10 15.25 -14.49 6.02
N PHE A 11 15.10 -13.86 7.19
CA PHE A 11 15.55 -12.49 7.42
C PHE A 11 17.00 -12.27 6.96
N TRP A 12 17.88 -13.25 7.20
CA TRP A 12 19.29 -13.17 6.82
C TRP A 12 19.56 -13.46 5.34
N ASN A 13 18.58 -14.03 4.65
CA ASN A 13 18.64 -14.33 3.21
C ASN A 13 17.91 -13.28 2.35
N ASP A 14 17.24 -12.30 2.99
CA ASP A 14 16.57 -11.20 2.28
C ASP A 14 17.61 -10.31 1.59
N SER A 15 17.39 -10.00 0.30
CA SER A 15 18.33 -9.23 -0.50
C SER A 15 18.56 -7.81 0.05
N LYS A 16 17.53 -7.15 0.59
CA LYS A 16 17.69 -5.84 1.23
C LYS A 16 18.56 -5.93 2.49
N VAL A 17 18.38 -6.99 3.28
CA VAL A 17 19.17 -7.21 4.49
C VAL A 17 20.64 -7.52 4.15
N LEU A 18 20.87 -8.29 3.08
CA LEU A 18 22.21 -8.66 2.64
C LEU A 18 22.96 -7.48 2.02
N ASP A 19 22.32 -6.78 1.08
CA ASP A 19 22.99 -5.86 0.19
C ASP A 19 22.90 -4.39 0.63
N GLU A 20 21.82 -4.02 1.37
CA GLU A 20 21.53 -2.62 1.67
C GLU A 20 21.64 -2.27 3.15
N PHE A 21 21.39 -3.23 4.08
CA PHE A 21 21.34 -2.93 5.51
C PHE A 21 22.73 -2.86 6.13
N SER A 22 23.01 -1.79 6.86
CA SER A 22 24.13 -1.72 7.79
C SER A 22 23.90 -2.63 9.01
N ALA A 23 24.91 -2.79 9.85
CA ALA A 23 24.76 -3.54 11.10
C ALA A 23 23.70 -2.91 12.02
N GLU A 24 23.67 -1.57 12.10
CA GLU A 24 22.68 -0.81 12.86
C GLU A 24 21.26 -1.01 12.29
N ASP A 25 21.12 -1.03 10.96
CA ASP A 25 19.83 -1.26 10.32
C ASP A 25 19.29 -2.66 10.64
N ARG A 26 20.14 -3.69 10.58
CA ARG A 26 19.77 -5.07 10.97
C ARG A 26 19.33 -5.14 12.42
N TYR A 27 20.08 -4.51 13.30
CA TYR A 27 19.77 -4.46 14.73
C TYR A 27 18.46 -3.71 14.99
N PHE A 28 18.27 -2.57 14.34
CA PHE A 28 17.03 -1.79 14.46
C PHE A 28 15.81 -2.54 13.92
N MET A 29 15.92 -3.23 12.77
CA MET A 29 14.82 -4.04 12.24
C MET A 29 14.47 -5.18 13.20
N LEU A 30 15.44 -5.91 13.71
CA LEU A 30 15.21 -6.96 14.72
C LEU A 30 14.52 -6.41 15.96
N TYR A 31 14.91 -5.22 16.41
CA TYR A 31 14.25 -4.55 17.52
C TYR A 31 12.80 -4.22 17.19
N LEU A 32 12.50 -3.66 16.02
CA LEU A 32 11.11 -3.37 15.60
C LEU A 32 10.26 -4.64 15.59
N LEU A 33 10.82 -5.77 15.17
CA LEU A 33 10.11 -7.06 15.10
C LEU A 33 9.90 -7.72 16.48
N THR A 34 10.74 -7.45 17.48
CA THR A 34 10.82 -8.25 18.70
C THR A 34 10.67 -7.48 20.00
N ASN A 35 10.60 -6.14 19.99
CA ASN A 35 10.47 -5.38 21.23
C ASN A 35 9.16 -5.72 21.97
N PRO A 36 9.09 -5.51 23.30
CA PRO A 36 7.93 -5.93 24.11
C PRO A 36 6.58 -5.30 23.71
N ARG A 37 6.60 -4.20 22.95
CA ARG A 37 5.40 -3.49 22.48
C ARG A 37 4.90 -3.97 21.14
N THR A 38 5.72 -4.73 20.39
CA THR A 38 5.30 -5.26 19.09
C THR A 38 4.04 -6.09 19.22
N THR A 39 3.03 -5.74 18.43
CA THR A 39 1.74 -6.43 18.37
C THR A 39 1.74 -7.53 17.31
N GLN A 40 0.71 -8.36 17.26
CA GLN A 40 0.54 -9.32 16.17
C GLN A 40 0.15 -8.64 14.85
N LEU A 41 -0.52 -7.51 14.95
CA LEU A 41 -0.87 -6.66 13.80
C LEU A 41 0.35 -5.98 13.17
N GLY A 42 1.43 -5.78 13.95
CA GLY A 42 2.61 -5.05 13.51
C GLY A 42 2.45 -3.53 13.55
N ILE A 43 1.39 -3.03 14.21
CA ILE A 43 1.14 -1.60 14.47
C ILE A 43 1.14 -1.39 15.97
N TYR A 44 2.00 -0.49 16.46
CA TYR A 44 2.11 -0.24 17.90
C TYR A 44 2.78 1.10 18.19
N GLU A 45 2.61 1.61 19.42
CA GLU A 45 3.25 2.84 19.88
C GLU A 45 4.76 2.60 20.12
N LEU A 46 5.61 3.34 19.41
CA LEU A 46 7.06 3.32 19.52
C LEU A 46 7.56 4.60 20.22
N SER A 47 7.84 4.51 21.51
CA SER A 47 8.45 5.62 22.27
C SER A 47 9.93 5.74 21.92
N LEU A 48 10.34 6.90 21.38
CA LEU A 48 11.74 7.17 21.00
C LEU A 48 12.69 7.08 22.18
N SER A 49 12.28 7.56 23.37
CA SER A 49 13.09 7.49 24.59
C SER A 49 13.29 6.05 25.06
N LYS A 50 12.26 5.19 24.98
CA LYS A 50 12.40 3.78 25.31
C LYS A 50 13.27 3.05 24.30
N ALA A 51 13.07 3.29 23.00
CA ALA A 51 13.88 2.72 21.95
C ALA A 51 15.36 3.13 22.10
N SER A 52 15.62 4.39 22.43
CA SER A 52 16.96 4.92 22.74
C SER A 52 17.64 4.13 23.86
N ASN A 53 16.95 3.95 24.98
CA ASN A 53 17.49 3.21 26.13
C ASN A 53 17.69 1.72 25.84
N GLU A 54 16.73 1.08 25.16
CA GLU A 54 16.77 -0.36 24.88
C GLU A 54 17.81 -0.74 23.83
N LEU A 55 18.05 0.14 22.84
CA LEU A 55 19.05 -0.06 21.78
C LEU A 55 20.44 0.48 22.13
N GLY A 56 20.54 1.37 23.14
CA GLY A 56 21.80 2.04 23.47
C GLY A 56 22.18 3.15 22.48
N TYR A 57 21.26 3.65 21.68
CA TYR A 57 21.49 4.77 20.76
C TYR A 57 20.85 6.06 21.28
N SER A 58 21.38 7.22 20.84
CA SER A 58 20.74 8.50 21.15
C SER A 58 19.38 8.61 20.41
N ILE A 59 18.47 9.45 20.92
CA ILE A 59 17.17 9.71 20.30
C ILE A 59 17.33 10.20 18.85
N ASP A 60 18.36 10.97 18.56
CA ASP A 60 18.59 11.49 17.20
C ASP A 60 19.01 10.38 16.23
N VAL A 61 19.81 9.42 16.69
CA VAL A 61 20.11 8.21 15.90
C VAL A 61 18.83 7.40 15.63
N ILE A 62 17.95 7.24 16.63
CA ILE A 62 16.66 6.55 16.44
C ILE A 62 15.81 7.27 15.38
N LYS A 63 15.75 8.61 15.39
CA LYS A 63 15.02 9.37 14.37
C LYS A 63 15.60 9.17 12.97
N VAL A 64 16.91 9.16 12.83
CA VAL A 64 17.61 8.90 11.55
C VAL A 64 17.31 7.49 11.05
N LEU A 65 17.33 6.48 11.94
CA LEU A 65 16.98 5.11 11.58
C LEU A 65 15.51 5.00 11.13
N LEU A 66 14.57 5.61 11.86
CA LEU A 66 13.15 5.65 11.46
C LEU A 66 12.97 6.29 10.09
N ASP A 67 13.57 7.46 9.87
CA ASP A 67 13.50 8.14 8.57
C ASP A 67 14.06 7.28 7.44
N ARG A 68 15.21 6.63 7.66
CA ARG A 68 15.82 5.71 6.70
C ARG A 68 14.91 4.52 6.38
N PHE A 69 14.29 3.93 7.40
CA PHE A 69 13.36 2.80 7.23
C PHE A 69 12.05 3.19 6.54
N GLU A 70 11.60 4.42 6.73
CA GLU A 70 10.41 4.95 6.07
C GLU A 70 10.70 5.40 4.63
N THR A 71 11.78 6.17 4.42
CA THR A 71 12.03 6.84 3.12
C THR A 71 12.89 6.03 2.17
N LYS A 72 13.99 5.45 2.64
CA LYS A 72 14.92 4.69 1.79
C LYS A 72 14.48 3.25 1.58
N TYR A 73 14.11 2.56 2.67
CA TYR A 73 13.79 1.13 2.60
C TYR A 73 12.30 0.86 2.36
N ASP A 74 11.42 1.82 2.66
CA ASP A 74 9.96 1.65 2.58
C ASP A 74 9.48 0.38 3.31
N LEU A 75 9.94 0.20 4.54
CA LEU A 75 9.62 -0.97 5.37
C LEU A 75 8.71 -0.66 6.55
N ILE A 76 8.59 0.62 6.90
CA ILE A 76 7.71 1.09 7.97
C ILE A 76 6.98 2.36 7.56
N LYS A 77 5.92 2.67 8.31
CA LYS A 77 5.28 3.98 8.35
C LYS A 77 5.24 4.45 9.79
N TYR A 78 5.71 5.67 10.07
CA TYR A 78 5.73 6.23 11.42
C TYR A 78 4.91 7.50 11.52
N ASN A 79 3.88 7.49 12.38
CA ASN A 79 3.09 8.69 12.67
C ASN A 79 3.67 9.42 13.88
N LYS A 80 4.26 10.59 13.66
CA LYS A 80 4.88 11.42 14.72
C LYS A 80 3.86 11.95 15.73
N ALA A 81 2.61 12.17 15.34
CA ALA A 81 1.57 12.72 16.21
C ALA A 81 1.06 11.68 17.21
N THR A 82 0.85 10.44 16.78
CA THR A 82 0.39 9.34 17.63
C THR A 82 1.54 8.54 18.25
N GLY A 83 2.75 8.66 17.70
CA GLY A 83 3.90 7.87 18.07
C GLY A 83 3.80 6.41 17.62
N GLU A 84 2.90 6.09 16.69
CA GLU A 84 2.70 4.73 16.22
C GLU A 84 3.58 4.41 15.02
N VAL A 85 4.07 3.18 14.97
CA VAL A 85 4.77 2.60 13.83
C VAL A 85 3.99 1.43 13.28
N ALA A 86 3.89 1.34 11.95
CA ALA A 86 3.38 0.17 11.23
C ALA A 86 4.51 -0.48 10.43
N ILE A 87 4.64 -1.80 10.53
CA ILE A 87 5.67 -2.56 9.83
C ILE A 87 5.06 -3.20 8.59
N LYS A 88 5.64 -2.90 7.42
CA LYS A 88 5.24 -3.44 6.13
C LYS A 88 5.34 -4.97 6.11
N ASN A 89 4.33 -5.63 5.57
CA ASN A 89 4.28 -7.09 5.42
C ASN A 89 4.40 -7.91 6.73
N PHE A 90 4.31 -7.28 7.91
CA PHE A 90 4.49 -7.96 9.20
C PHE A 90 3.55 -9.17 9.35
N LEU A 91 2.26 -9.01 9.04
CA LEU A 91 1.25 -10.08 9.15
C LEU A 91 1.57 -11.31 8.30
N ARG A 92 2.20 -11.11 7.13
CA ARG A 92 2.62 -12.22 6.25
C ARG A 92 3.64 -13.13 6.93
N HIS A 93 4.55 -12.55 7.70
CA HIS A 93 5.66 -13.27 8.31
C HIS A 93 5.40 -13.67 9.76
N SER A 94 4.57 -12.94 10.48
CA SER A 94 4.29 -13.16 11.91
C SER A 94 3.19 -14.19 12.18
N ILE A 95 2.23 -14.36 11.25
CA ILE A 95 1.09 -15.27 11.42
C ILE A 95 1.37 -16.60 10.70
N ILE A 96 2.12 -17.47 11.35
CA ILE A 96 2.43 -18.83 10.83
C ILE A 96 1.21 -19.74 10.96
N LYS A 97 0.55 -19.72 12.13
CA LYS A 97 -0.67 -20.49 12.40
C LYS A 97 -1.81 -19.52 12.70
N GLY A 98 -2.91 -19.69 11.98
CA GLY A 98 -4.11 -18.88 12.15
C GLY A 98 -5.10 -19.49 13.14
N GLY A 99 -6.36 -19.06 13.02
CA GLY A 99 -7.52 -19.53 13.77
C GLY A 99 -8.12 -18.47 14.67
N LYS A 100 -9.23 -18.83 15.31
CA LYS A 100 -10.03 -17.89 16.10
C LYS A 100 -9.25 -17.08 17.17
N PRO A 101 -8.30 -17.66 17.94
CA PRO A 101 -7.54 -16.88 18.92
C PRO A 101 -6.69 -15.77 18.28
N VAL A 102 -6.16 -16.01 17.08
CA VAL A 102 -5.37 -15.03 16.32
C VAL A 102 -6.29 -13.94 15.79
N MET A 103 -7.43 -14.30 15.21
CA MET A 103 -8.46 -13.35 14.75
C MET A 103 -8.91 -12.44 15.89
N ASP A 104 -9.27 -13.00 17.04
CA ASP A 104 -9.71 -12.24 18.21
C ASP A 104 -8.61 -11.29 18.73
N CYS A 105 -7.34 -11.70 18.61
CA CYS A 105 -6.20 -10.86 18.95
C CYS A 105 -6.05 -9.69 17.99
N LEU A 106 -6.07 -9.95 16.67
CA LEU A 106 -5.96 -8.91 15.63
C LEU A 106 -7.08 -7.88 15.73
N LEU A 107 -8.33 -8.32 15.94
CA LEU A 107 -9.48 -7.42 16.14
C LEU A 107 -9.37 -6.56 17.41
N LYS A 108 -8.77 -7.09 18.49
CA LYS A 108 -8.51 -6.31 19.72
C LYS A 108 -7.38 -5.29 19.52
N GLU A 109 -6.35 -5.65 18.78
CA GLU A 109 -5.21 -4.77 18.49
C GLU A 109 -5.63 -3.67 17.52
N GLU A 110 -6.42 -3.98 16.47
CA GLU A 110 -6.97 -3.02 15.52
C GLU A 110 -7.72 -1.88 16.21
N LYS A 111 -8.58 -2.21 17.20
CA LYS A 111 -9.34 -1.21 17.98
C LYS A 111 -8.46 -0.24 18.77
N LYS A 112 -7.22 -0.61 19.08
CA LYS A 112 -6.27 0.22 19.82
C LYS A 112 -5.45 1.15 18.91
N VAL A 113 -5.44 0.91 17.61
CA VAL A 113 -4.73 1.73 16.64
C VAL A 113 -5.39 3.12 16.61
N LYS A 114 -4.62 4.15 16.92
CA LYS A 114 -5.07 5.55 16.96
C LYS A 114 -5.17 6.13 15.54
N ASP A 115 -4.17 5.84 14.70
CA ASP A 115 -4.13 6.28 13.31
C ASP A 115 -4.58 5.15 12.38
N LYS A 116 -5.84 5.22 11.93
CA LYS A 116 -6.42 4.22 11.03
C LYS A 116 -5.77 4.18 9.64
N SER A 117 -5.06 5.23 9.23
CA SER A 117 -4.31 5.23 7.97
C SER A 117 -3.17 4.19 7.97
N LEU A 118 -2.63 3.85 9.13
CA LEU A 118 -1.61 2.81 9.28
C LEU A 118 -2.17 1.40 8.99
N LEU A 119 -3.45 1.16 9.25
CA LEU A 119 -4.12 -0.10 8.86
C LEU A 119 -4.20 -0.21 7.34
N GLN A 120 -4.59 0.87 6.66
CA GLN A 120 -4.64 0.91 5.20
C GLN A 120 -3.25 0.70 4.59
N TYR A 121 -2.21 1.32 5.17
CA TYR A 121 -0.83 1.10 4.75
C TYR A 121 -0.43 -0.38 4.83
N VAL A 122 -0.75 -1.07 5.93
CA VAL A 122 -0.48 -2.51 6.10
C VAL A 122 -1.27 -3.34 5.08
N PHE A 123 -2.56 -3.08 4.91
CA PHE A 123 -3.44 -3.87 4.04
C PHE A 123 -3.10 -3.70 2.55
N ASN A 124 -2.86 -2.47 2.10
CA ASN A 124 -2.48 -2.20 0.71
C ASN A 124 -1.20 -2.95 0.30
N ASN A 125 -0.25 -3.07 1.23
CA ASN A 125 0.98 -3.82 0.98
C ASN A 125 0.76 -5.35 0.96
N LEU A 126 -0.21 -5.86 1.73
CA LEU A 126 -0.52 -7.28 1.79
C LEU A 126 -1.32 -7.78 0.59
N SER A 127 -2.10 -6.92 -0.05
CA SER A 127 -2.90 -7.26 -1.23
C SER A 127 -2.06 -7.85 -2.36
N ASN A 128 -0.80 -7.41 -2.50
CA ASN A 128 0.14 -7.93 -3.48
C ASN A 128 0.60 -9.38 -3.21
N TYR A 129 0.28 -9.94 -2.06
CA TYR A 129 0.70 -11.27 -1.60
C TYR A 129 -0.48 -12.16 -1.20
N GLU A 130 -1.68 -11.86 -1.66
CA GLU A 130 -2.93 -12.50 -1.21
C GLU A 130 -2.87 -14.02 -1.26
N ASP A 131 -2.30 -14.62 -2.31
CA ASP A 131 -2.18 -16.08 -2.45
C ASP A 131 -1.31 -16.72 -1.37
N SER A 132 -0.34 -16.00 -0.83
CA SER A 132 0.59 -16.49 0.19
C SER A 132 0.19 -16.17 1.63
N LEU A 133 -0.91 -15.42 1.83
CA LEU A 133 -1.38 -15.04 3.16
C LEU A 133 -2.11 -16.21 3.86
N ASN A 134 -1.93 -16.26 5.19
CA ASN A 134 -2.73 -17.13 6.04
C ASN A 134 -4.23 -16.76 5.93
N ILE A 135 -5.10 -17.77 5.88
CA ILE A 135 -6.57 -17.58 5.75
C ILE A 135 -7.12 -16.63 6.81
N THR A 136 -6.64 -16.71 8.05
CA THR A 136 -7.08 -15.82 9.14
C THR A 136 -6.73 -14.35 8.87
N VAL A 137 -5.59 -14.07 8.19
CA VAL A 137 -5.23 -12.71 7.80
C VAL A 137 -6.17 -12.20 6.71
N LYS A 138 -6.51 -13.03 5.71
CA LYS A 138 -7.48 -12.69 4.66
C LYS A 138 -8.85 -12.36 5.25
N GLU A 139 -9.35 -13.21 6.15
CA GLU A 139 -10.62 -13.01 6.85
C GLU A 139 -10.61 -11.73 7.70
N PHE A 140 -9.49 -11.45 8.38
CA PHE A 140 -9.31 -10.22 9.15
C PHE A 140 -9.38 -8.97 8.25
N MET A 141 -8.64 -8.95 7.14
CA MET A 141 -8.66 -7.84 6.19
C MET A 141 -10.07 -7.59 5.64
N SER A 142 -10.77 -8.66 5.22
CA SER A 142 -12.16 -8.57 4.74
C SER A 142 -13.12 -8.04 5.80
N SER A 143 -12.98 -8.45 7.06
CA SER A 143 -13.85 -7.99 8.15
C SER A 143 -13.70 -6.50 8.45
N ILE A 144 -12.49 -5.95 8.31
CA ILE A 144 -12.25 -4.51 8.52
C ILE A 144 -12.76 -3.67 7.34
N GLN A 145 -12.62 -4.16 6.10
CA GLN A 145 -13.17 -3.48 4.92
C GLN A 145 -14.68 -3.39 4.96
N MET A 146 -15.39 -4.48 5.32
CA MET A 146 -16.85 -4.48 5.46
C MET A 146 -17.37 -3.55 6.56
N ASN A 147 -16.61 -3.37 7.65
CA ASN A 147 -17.01 -2.46 8.74
C ASN A 147 -16.86 -0.99 8.32
N ASN A 148 -15.86 -0.65 7.51
CA ASN A 148 -15.69 0.70 6.99
C ASN A 148 -16.81 1.09 6.00
N ASP A 149 -17.33 0.15 5.22
CA ASP A 149 -18.44 0.39 4.30
C ASP A 149 -19.78 0.59 5.05
N ASN A 150 -19.99 -0.10 6.18
CA ASN A 150 -21.20 0.03 7.01
C ASN A 150 -21.24 1.31 7.86
N ASP A 151 -20.10 1.85 8.24
CA ASP A 151 -20.03 3.13 8.98
C ASP A 151 -20.28 4.35 8.09
N ASN A 152 -20.08 4.22 6.78
CA ASN A 152 -20.40 5.28 5.80
C ASN A 152 -21.92 5.41 5.49
N GLU A 153 -22.75 4.41 5.84
CA GLU A 153 -24.21 4.46 5.61
C GLU A 153 -25.03 5.13 6.75
N ARG A 154 -24.41 5.54 7.86
CA ARG A 154 -25.11 6.11 9.03
C ARG A 154 -24.78 7.55 9.38
N ILE A 155 -24.58 8.41 8.39
CA ILE A 155 -24.53 9.87 8.64
C ILE A 155 -25.67 10.55 7.90
N VAL A 156 -26.78 10.75 8.64
CA VAL A 156 -27.85 11.72 8.32
C VAL A 156 -27.29 13.13 8.61
N PRO A 157 -27.50 14.10 7.74
CA PRO A 157 -26.79 15.38 7.79
C PRO A 157 -27.30 16.28 8.92
N ARG A 158 -26.41 16.73 9.80
CA ARG A 158 -26.61 17.98 10.57
C ARG A 158 -25.79 19.09 9.94
N ILE A 159 -26.49 20.06 9.44
CA ILE A 159 -25.99 21.34 8.96
C ILE A 159 -25.36 22.09 10.13
N VAL A 160 -24.07 22.41 10.10
CA VAL A 160 -23.45 23.56 10.75
C VAL A 160 -22.15 23.90 10.04
N ASP A 161 -22.13 25.05 9.44
CA ASP A 161 -21.09 26.05 9.15
C ASP A 161 -19.65 25.69 8.71
N GLU A 162 -19.27 26.50 7.76
CA GLU A 162 -18.02 26.55 6.99
C GLU A 162 -16.77 26.72 7.85
N SER A 163 -15.78 25.90 7.60
CA SER A 163 -14.38 26.22 7.24
C SER A 163 -13.43 25.08 7.62
N SER A 164 -12.76 24.57 6.64
CA SER A 164 -11.42 23.95 6.57
C SER A 164 -11.39 22.60 5.88
N ASP A 165 -10.82 22.61 4.70
CA ASP A 165 -10.01 21.60 4.01
C ASP A 165 -10.31 20.11 4.31
N ALA A 166 -11.33 19.55 3.65
CA ALA A 166 -11.45 18.11 3.42
C ALA A 166 -10.51 17.76 2.26
N GLU A 167 -9.28 17.33 2.56
CA GLU A 167 -8.43 16.62 1.62
C GLU A 167 -9.13 15.34 1.18
N PHE A 168 -9.63 15.36 -0.03
CA PHE A 168 -10.12 14.18 -0.75
C PHE A 168 -8.92 13.27 -1.00
N SER A 169 -8.73 12.23 -0.18
CA SER A 169 -7.57 11.33 -0.29
C SER A 169 -7.73 10.42 -1.51
N PHE A 170 -7.23 10.87 -2.66
CA PHE A 170 -7.13 10.07 -3.88
C PHE A 170 -6.18 8.87 -3.65
N ASN A 171 -6.67 7.64 -3.80
CA ASN A 171 -5.87 6.44 -3.70
C ASN A 171 -5.24 6.10 -5.08
N ALA A 172 -4.02 6.60 -5.30
CA ALA A 172 -3.28 6.38 -6.54
C ALA A 172 -2.94 4.89 -6.78
N GLU A 173 -2.69 4.11 -5.73
CA GLU A 173 -2.37 2.69 -5.82
C GLU A 173 -3.56 1.87 -6.33
N LYS A 174 -4.75 2.12 -5.80
CA LYS A 174 -5.97 1.49 -6.28
C LYS A 174 -6.24 1.85 -7.74
N ALA A 175 -6.15 3.12 -8.08
CA ALA A 175 -6.36 3.58 -9.46
C ALA A 175 -5.35 3.00 -10.45
N TRP A 176 -4.10 2.78 -10.02
CA TRP A 176 -3.10 2.05 -10.79
C TRP A 176 -3.52 0.60 -11.01
N ASN A 177 -3.87 -0.13 -9.95
CA ASN A 177 -4.24 -1.54 -10.04
C ASN A 177 -5.47 -1.72 -10.94
N ASP A 178 -6.52 -0.91 -10.75
CA ASP A 178 -7.72 -0.92 -11.61
C ASP A 178 -7.36 -0.70 -13.10
N THR A 179 -6.38 0.17 -13.39
CA THR A 179 -5.94 0.47 -14.75
C THR A 179 -5.07 -0.65 -15.33
N PHE A 180 -4.19 -1.24 -14.52
CA PHE A 180 -3.29 -2.30 -14.95
C PHE A 180 -4.02 -3.63 -15.17
N ASP A 181 -5.01 -3.96 -14.33
CA ASP A 181 -5.76 -5.22 -14.39
C ASP A 181 -6.56 -5.39 -15.69
N ILE A 182 -6.97 -4.29 -16.30
CA ILE A 182 -7.67 -4.35 -17.60
C ILE A 182 -6.71 -4.47 -18.79
N TYR A 183 -5.40 -4.29 -18.58
CA TYR A 183 -4.42 -4.33 -19.66
C TYR A 183 -3.90 -5.76 -19.91
N PRO A 184 -3.96 -6.26 -21.15
CA PRO A 184 -3.72 -7.69 -21.43
C PRO A 184 -2.26 -8.13 -21.35
N LYS A 185 -1.30 -7.21 -21.27
CA LYS A 185 0.14 -7.51 -21.16
C LYS A 185 0.73 -6.96 -19.87
N THR A 186 1.22 -7.84 -19.03
CA THR A 186 1.78 -7.54 -17.70
C THR A 186 3.28 -7.28 -17.69
N GLU A 187 3.97 -7.46 -18.84
CA GLU A 187 5.40 -7.22 -18.96
C GLU A 187 5.74 -5.74 -18.75
N GLY A 188 6.83 -5.46 -18.04
CA GLY A 188 7.27 -4.09 -17.77
C GLY A 188 6.49 -3.37 -16.68
N TYR A 189 5.83 -4.10 -15.76
CA TYR A 189 5.01 -3.57 -14.68
C TYR A 189 5.65 -2.41 -13.91
N ALA A 190 6.88 -2.58 -13.43
CA ALA A 190 7.56 -1.56 -12.62
C ALA A 190 7.79 -0.26 -13.40
N THR A 191 8.22 -0.38 -14.67
CA THR A 191 8.45 0.77 -15.56
C THR A 191 7.11 1.46 -15.90
N ALA A 192 6.09 0.67 -16.22
CA ALA A 192 4.75 1.19 -16.52
C ALA A 192 4.17 1.93 -15.32
N LYS A 193 4.30 1.38 -14.10
CA LYS A 193 3.84 2.01 -12.87
C LYS A 193 4.54 3.34 -12.61
N GLN A 194 5.85 3.41 -12.82
CA GLN A 194 6.61 4.65 -12.66
C GLN A 194 6.12 5.73 -13.64
N ILE A 195 5.98 5.41 -14.94
CA ILE A 195 5.51 6.34 -15.96
C ILE A 195 4.09 6.85 -15.63
N TRP A 196 3.21 5.95 -15.20
CA TRP A 196 1.84 6.30 -14.81
C TRP A 196 1.82 7.24 -13.59
N MET A 197 2.63 6.95 -12.57
CA MET A 197 2.77 7.82 -11.40
C MET A 197 3.33 9.19 -11.78
N ASP A 198 4.33 9.25 -12.66
CA ASP A 198 4.91 10.51 -13.14
C ASP A 198 3.87 11.36 -13.89
N LYS A 199 2.99 10.75 -14.68
CA LYS A 199 1.86 11.46 -15.32
C LYS A 199 0.90 12.06 -14.27
N LEU A 200 0.61 11.35 -13.18
CA LEU A 200 -0.23 11.88 -12.09
C LEU A 200 0.46 13.00 -11.31
N LEU A 201 1.77 12.88 -11.08
CA LEU A 201 2.54 13.90 -10.38
C LEU A 201 2.71 15.18 -11.24
N GLY A 202 2.58 15.06 -12.55
CA GLY A 202 2.60 16.18 -13.50
C GLY A 202 1.36 17.09 -13.42
N VAL A 203 0.29 16.68 -12.73
CA VAL A 203 -0.92 17.50 -12.53
C VAL A 203 -1.07 17.93 -11.07
N ILE A 204 -1.80 19.04 -10.87
CA ILE A 204 -2.07 19.56 -9.51
C ILE A 204 -2.83 18.49 -8.67
N PRO A 205 -2.62 18.43 -7.34
CA PRO A 205 -3.14 17.38 -6.49
C PRO A 205 -4.65 17.11 -6.63
N GLN A 206 -5.45 18.17 -6.77
CA GLN A 206 -6.92 18.08 -6.92
C GLN A 206 -7.35 17.34 -8.20
N ASN A 207 -6.55 17.41 -9.26
CA ASN A 207 -6.88 16.83 -10.56
C ASN A 207 -6.31 15.40 -10.76
N ARG A 208 -5.58 14.85 -9.79
CA ARG A 208 -4.95 13.54 -9.92
C ARG A 208 -5.94 12.40 -10.05
N GLN A 209 -7.07 12.50 -9.35
CA GLN A 209 -8.15 11.51 -9.44
C GLN A 209 -8.78 11.51 -10.84
N ASP A 210 -9.05 12.69 -11.38
CA ASP A 210 -9.63 12.82 -12.72
C ASP A 210 -8.64 12.35 -13.79
N MET A 211 -7.35 12.68 -13.65
CA MET A 211 -6.30 12.19 -14.54
C MET A 211 -6.21 10.66 -14.52
N ALA A 212 -6.22 10.04 -13.35
CA ALA A 212 -6.19 8.57 -13.23
C ALA A 212 -7.41 7.92 -13.91
N LYS A 213 -8.60 8.48 -13.69
CA LYS A 213 -9.84 8.05 -14.35
C LYS A 213 -9.78 8.23 -15.87
N THR A 214 -9.22 9.32 -16.34
CA THR A 214 -9.06 9.59 -17.77
C THR A 214 -8.09 8.60 -18.42
N ILE A 215 -6.97 8.27 -17.76
CA ILE A 215 -6.03 7.23 -18.24
C ILE A 215 -6.73 5.85 -18.28
N TYR A 216 -7.51 5.50 -17.27
CA TYR A 216 -8.29 4.25 -17.25
C TYR A 216 -9.26 4.15 -18.43
N LEU A 217 -10.02 5.22 -18.71
CA LEU A 217 -10.94 5.29 -19.86
C LEU A 217 -10.18 5.26 -21.20
N ALA A 218 -9.00 5.89 -21.27
CA ALA A 218 -8.13 5.86 -22.46
C ALA A 218 -7.65 4.43 -22.75
N VAL A 219 -7.29 3.65 -21.74
CA VAL A 219 -6.96 2.22 -21.89
C VAL A 219 -8.16 1.44 -22.43
N GLN A 220 -9.36 1.65 -21.87
CA GLN A 220 -10.56 0.98 -22.35
C GLN A 220 -10.87 1.32 -23.82
N ALA A 221 -10.75 2.59 -24.20
CA ALA A 221 -10.94 3.05 -25.57
C ALA A 221 -9.95 2.39 -26.53
N TYR A 222 -8.66 2.37 -26.19
CA TYR A 222 -7.63 1.69 -26.95
C TYR A 222 -7.91 0.21 -27.15
N LEU A 223 -8.29 -0.49 -26.08
CA LEU A 223 -8.57 -1.92 -26.16
C LEU A 223 -9.86 -2.23 -26.96
N LYS A 224 -10.86 -1.33 -26.90
CA LYS A 224 -12.07 -1.43 -27.73
C LYS A 224 -11.72 -1.28 -29.22
N ASP A 225 -10.96 -0.26 -29.58
CA ASP A 225 -10.48 -0.02 -30.95
C ASP A 225 -9.62 -1.18 -31.45
N TYR A 226 -8.70 -1.67 -30.62
CA TYR A 226 -7.88 -2.84 -30.94
C TYR A 226 -8.75 -4.07 -31.28
N ARG A 227 -9.79 -4.37 -30.45
CA ARG A 227 -10.70 -5.51 -30.68
C ARG A 227 -11.53 -5.35 -31.98
N GLN A 228 -11.86 -4.13 -32.36
CA GLN A 228 -12.56 -3.86 -33.62
C GLN A 228 -11.67 -4.08 -34.84
N LYS A 229 -10.39 -3.70 -34.76
CA LYS A 229 -9.43 -3.79 -35.88
C LYS A 229 -8.82 -5.19 -36.03
N HIS A 230 -8.73 -5.95 -34.96
CA HIS A 230 -8.14 -7.30 -34.94
C HIS A 230 -9.23 -8.35 -34.64
N LYS A 231 -9.29 -9.38 -35.48
CA LYS A 231 -10.27 -10.49 -35.29
C LYS A 231 -9.98 -11.21 -33.96
N LYS A 232 -11.01 -11.79 -33.35
CA LYS A 232 -11.01 -12.46 -32.03
C LYS A 232 -9.93 -13.54 -31.83
N GLU A 233 -9.25 -13.97 -32.89
CA GLU A 233 -8.31 -15.10 -32.89
C GLU A 233 -6.88 -14.73 -32.52
N ASP A 234 -6.50 -13.43 -32.44
CA ASP A 234 -5.13 -13.05 -32.18
C ASP A 234 -4.76 -12.92 -30.69
N GLY A 235 -5.74 -13.03 -29.78
CA GLY A 235 -5.52 -13.07 -28.32
C GLY A 235 -4.69 -11.91 -27.76
N TYR A 236 -4.81 -10.70 -28.33
CA TYR A 236 -3.99 -9.54 -27.96
C TYR A 236 -2.48 -9.66 -28.29
N THR A 237 -2.11 -10.51 -29.22
CA THR A 237 -0.71 -10.76 -29.60
C THR A 237 0.02 -9.48 -29.97
N PHE A 238 -0.62 -8.57 -30.69
CA PHE A 238 -0.01 -7.32 -31.18
C PHE A 238 -0.33 -6.10 -30.31
N VAL A 239 -1.02 -6.27 -29.16
CA VAL A 239 -1.17 -5.17 -28.22
C VAL A 239 0.21 -4.72 -27.75
N ARG A 240 0.41 -3.42 -27.73
CA ARG A 240 1.68 -2.82 -27.28
C ARG A 240 1.90 -3.13 -25.78
N ARG A 241 3.14 -3.24 -25.33
CA ARG A 241 3.44 -3.33 -23.89
C ARG A 241 2.95 -2.08 -23.16
N PHE A 242 2.48 -2.20 -21.92
CA PHE A 242 1.83 -1.10 -21.21
C PHE A 242 2.76 0.11 -20.98
N ASP A 243 4.03 -0.13 -20.64
CA ASP A 243 5.05 0.92 -20.50
C ASP A 243 5.24 1.73 -21.78
N LYS A 244 5.26 1.06 -22.93
CA LYS A 244 5.36 1.71 -24.23
C LYS A 244 4.08 2.45 -24.62
N TRP A 245 2.91 1.86 -24.34
CA TRP A 245 1.64 2.52 -24.57
C TRP A 245 1.49 3.82 -23.73
N LEU A 246 1.87 3.78 -22.44
CA LEU A 246 1.85 4.97 -21.59
C LEU A 246 2.76 6.10 -22.08
N THR A 247 3.87 5.75 -22.72
CA THR A 247 4.84 6.72 -23.21
C THR A 247 4.46 7.29 -24.59
N GLU A 248 3.95 6.45 -25.49
CA GLU A 248 3.84 6.79 -26.91
C GLU A 248 2.38 7.07 -27.34
N ASP A 249 1.39 6.37 -26.76
CA ASP A 249 0.00 6.38 -27.22
C ASP A 249 -0.99 7.02 -26.24
N CYS A 250 -0.66 7.06 -24.94
CA CYS A 250 -1.56 7.45 -23.87
C CYS A 250 -2.18 8.84 -24.10
N ASP A 251 -1.39 9.83 -24.46
CA ASP A 251 -1.85 11.22 -24.60
C ASP A 251 -2.81 11.39 -25.80
N TYR A 252 -2.60 10.61 -26.86
CA TYR A 252 -3.56 10.54 -27.97
C TYR A 252 -4.90 9.98 -27.49
N TRP A 253 -4.90 8.86 -26.75
CA TRP A 253 -6.13 8.23 -26.28
C TRP A 253 -6.85 9.04 -25.19
N ILE A 254 -6.12 9.79 -24.38
CA ILE A 254 -6.70 10.80 -23.48
C ILE A 254 -7.48 11.82 -24.30
N SER A 255 -6.90 12.35 -25.38
CA SER A 255 -7.58 13.33 -26.23
C SER A 255 -8.85 12.77 -26.92
N VAL A 256 -8.88 11.48 -27.24
CA VAL A 256 -10.07 10.80 -27.78
C VAL A 256 -11.18 10.74 -26.75
N VAL A 257 -10.84 10.41 -25.51
CA VAL A 257 -11.82 10.36 -24.39
C VAL A 257 -12.38 11.74 -24.09
N GLU A 258 -11.52 12.76 -24.01
CA GLU A 258 -11.92 14.15 -23.70
C GLU A 258 -12.82 14.76 -24.79
N LYS A 259 -12.64 14.39 -26.05
CA LYS A 259 -13.47 14.85 -27.17
C LYS A 259 -14.80 14.10 -27.30
N GLY A 260 -14.99 13.03 -26.54
CA GLY A 260 -16.20 12.20 -26.63
C GLY A 260 -16.33 11.41 -27.93
N GLU A 261 -15.23 11.19 -28.64
CA GLU A 261 -15.20 10.47 -29.94
C GLU A 261 -15.32 8.93 -29.77
N MET A 262 -15.89 8.46 -28.67
CA MET A 262 -16.23 7.05 -28.46
C MET A 262 -17.67 6.80 -28.93
N GLU A 263 -17.87 6.50 -30.21
CA GLU A 263 -19.06 5.82 -30.71
C GLU A 263 -18.92 4.29 -30.68
#